data_8102178a7fe72873bc8b46e9c482dc08
#
_entry.id   8102178a7fe72873bc8b46e9c482dc08
#
_cell.length_a   1.000
_cell.length_b   1.000
_cell.length_c   1.000
_cell.angle_alpha   90.00
_cell.angle_beta   90.00
_cell.angle_gamma   90.00
#
_symmetry.space_group_name_H-M   'P 1'
#
loop_
_entity.id
_entity.type
_entity.pdbx_description
1 polymer ?
#
loop_
_entity_poly.entity_id
_entity_poly.type
_entity_poly.pdbx_seq_one_letter_code
_entity_poly.pdbx_strand_id
1 'polypeptide(L)'
;MKTQEHIVAVVEPARDGEAALDVAQKVVSRGGQATVVVLVSRKTMSDVRDFAESESLTVPDATEIFFDRLAEMYVSMIGSSTAISVVTENASSGRSVFELASRIRPTSIVMPQRVANQRSWRSSVARSAVPVLITPPIATAA
;
A
#
# COMPACT_ATOMS: atom_id res chain seq x y z
N MET A 1 -20.59 15.27 -15.28
CA MET A 1 -20.08 14.99 -13.93
C MET A 1 -18.76 14.30 -14.02
N LYS A 2 -17.73 14.88 -13.42
CA LYS A 2 -16.42 14.22 -13.36
C LYS A 2 -16.48 13.10 -12.33
N THR A 3 -16.10 11.89 -12.72
CA THR A 3 -15.92 10.79 -11.81
C THR A 3 -14.78 11.14 -10.86
N GLN A 4 -15.01 11.07 -9.56
CA GLN A 4 -13.96 11.31 -8.58
C GLN A 4 -12.87 10.26 -8.73
N GLU A 5 -11.62 10.69 -8.81
CA GLU A 5 -10.47 9.82 -8.82
C GLU A 5 -10.36 9.06 -7.50
N HIS A 6 -10.16 7.75 -7.57
CA HIS A 6 -9.91 6.93 -6.40
C HIS A 6 -8.85 5.89 -6.78
N ILE A 7 -7.67 5.98 -6.22
CA ILE A 7 -6.61 5.01 -6.48
C ILE A 7 -6.39 4.06 -5.31
N VAL A 8 -5.93 2.86 -5.64
CA VAL A 8 -5.37 1.93 -4.67
C VAL A 8 -3.86 2.02 -4.81
N ALA A 9 -3.17 2.44 -3.76
CA ALA A 9 -1.71 2.56 -3.74
C ALA A 9 -1.14 1.42 -2.90
N VAL A 10 -0.41 0.52 -3.54
CA VAL A 10 0.19 -0.65 -2.88
C VAL A 10 1.59 -0.30 -2.41
N VAL A 11 1.85 -0.50 -1.13
CA VAL A 11 3.16 -0.22 -0.52
C VAL A 11 3.63 -1.42 0.29
N GLU A 12 4.93 -1.63 0.32
CA GLU A 12 5.57 -2.62 1.19
C GLU A 12 6.50 -1.90 2.16
N PRO A 13 6.18 -1.87 3.46
CA PRO A 13 6.95 -1.08 4.43
C PRO A 13 8.44 -1.39 4.40
N ALA A 14 9.27 -0.36 4.51
CA ALA A 14 10.73 -0.41 4.52
C ALA A 14 11.38 -0.98 3.25
N ARG A 15 10.59 -1.20 2.17
CA ARG A 15 11.14 -1.74 0.91
C ARG A 15 10.73 -0.93 -0.30
N ASP A 16 9.43 -0.82 -0.56
CA ASP A 16 8.91 -0.16 -1.77
C ASP A 16 7.61 0.55 -1.49
N GLY A 17 7.33 1.61 -2.23
CA GLY A 17 6.04 2.28 -2.19
C GLY A 17 6.08 3.80 -2.22
N GLU A 18 7.26 4.42 -2.11
CA GLU A 18 7.34 5.89 -2.11
C GLU A 18 6.74 6.50 -3.36
N ALA A 19 7.01 5.90 -4.53
CA ALA A 19 6.44 6.39 -5.79
C ALA A 19 4.92 6.24 -5.81
N ALA A 20 4.38 5.15 -5.26
CA ALA A 20 2.93 4.96 -5.14
C ALA A 20 2.31 6.00 -4.20
N LEU A 21 2.99 6.32 -3.09
CA LEU A 21 2.54 7.37 -2.17
C LEU A 21 2.58 8.76 -2.82
N ASP A 22 3.56 9.03 -3.67
CA ASP A 22 3.63 10.29 -4.43
C ASP A 22 2.43 10.41 -5.38
N VAL A 23 2.05 9.34 -6.04
CA VAL A 23 0.85 9.34 -6.89
C VAL A 23 -0.40 9.56 -6.05
N ALA A 24 -0.49 8.91 -4.89
CA ALA A 24 -1.61 9.09 -3.95
C ALA A 24 -1.71 10.55 -3.50
N GLN A 25 -0.60 11.18 -3.17
CA GLN A 25 -0.56 12.58 -2.78
C GLN A 25 -1.10 13.49 -3.88
N LYS A 26 -0.69 13.27 -5.12
CA LYS A 26 -1.17 14.03 -6.27
C LYS A 26 -2.67 13.87 -6.49
N VAL A 27 -3.18 12.64 -6.37
CA VAL A 27 -4.61 12.36 -6.51
C VAL A 27 -5.41 13.08 -5.42
N VAL A 28 -4.98 12.96 -4.17
CA VAL A 28 -5.67 13.60 -3.04
C VAL A 28 -5.61 15.13 -3.15
N SER A 29 -4.50 15.68 -3.61
CA SER A 29 -4.38 17.14 -3.79
C SER A 29 -5.30 17.69 -4.87
N ARG A 30 -5.78 16.84 -5.79
CA ARG A 30 -6.77 17.19 -6.82
C ARG A 30 -8.22 16.90 -6.39
N GLY A 31 -8.44 16.57 -5.12
CA GLY A 31 -9.77 16.26 -4.60
C GLY A 31 -10.18 14.80 -4.75
N GLY A 32 -9.26 13.93 -5.16
CA GLY A 32 -9.50 12.48 -5.25
C GLY A 32 -9.32 11.78 -3.91
N GLN A 33 -9.47 10.46 -3.94
CA GLN A 33 -9.31 9.58 -2.78
C GLN A 33 -8.21 8.55 -3.03
N ALA A 34 -7.60 8.08 -1.95
CA ALA A 34 -6.60 7.03 -2.00
C ALA A 34 -6.87 5.96 -0.93
N THR A 35 -6.78 4.71 -1.34
CA THR A 35 -6.72 3.58 -0.40
C THR A 35 -5.30 3.04 -0.44
N VAL A 36 -4.58 3.19 0.66
CA VAL A 36 -3.21 2.69 0.78
C VAL A 36 -3.29 1.25 1.29
N VAL A 37 -2.79 0.31 0.50
CA VAL A 37 -2.72 -1.10 0.89
C VAL A 37 -1.30 -1.39 1.36
N VAL A 38 -1.17 -1.67 2.65
CA VAL A 38 0.10 -2.02 3.27
C VAL A 38 0.28 -3.53 3.18
N LEU A 39 1.28 -3.96 2.44
CA LEU A 39 1.57 -5.39 2.28
C LEU A 39 2.32 -5.91 3.49
N VAL A 40 1.77 -6.94 4.13
CA VAL A 40 2.38 -7.59 5.28
C VAL A 40 3.18 -8.79 4.79
N SER A 41 4.50 -8.63 4.75
CA SER A 41 5.45 -9.67 4.35
C SER A 41 6.10 -10.31 5.58
N ARG A 42 6.91 -11.34 5.36
CA ARG A 42 7.75 -11.93 6.41
C ARG A 42 8.68 -10.89 7.03
N LYS A 43 9.25 -10.01 6.19
CA LYS A 43 10.12 -8.92 6.65
C LYS A 43 9.35 -7.98 7.56
N THR A 44 8.13 -7.60 7.19
CA THR A 44 7.27 -6.74 8.00
C THR A 44 7.01 -7.39 9.36
N MET A 45 6.67 -8.67 9.39
CA MET A 45 6.41 -9.37 10.65
C MET A 45 7.67 -9.54 11.49
N SER A 46 8.82 -9.69 10.86
CA SER A 46 10.11 -9.69 11.58
C SER A 46 10.34 -8.35 12.27
N ASP A 47 10.08 -7.24 11.58
CA ASP A 47 10.20 -5.90 12.15
C ASP A 47 9.23 -5.70 13.32
N VAL A 48 8.00 -6.22 13.21
CA VAL A 48 7.01 -6.17 14.31
C VAL A 48 7.51 -6.94 15.53
N ARG A 49 8.10 -8.12 15.34
CA ARG A 49 8.65 -8.92 16.44
C ARG A 49 9.81 -8.22 17.13
N ASP A 50 10.71 -7.59 16.36
CA ASP A 50 11.81 -6.81 16.90
C ASP A 50 11.29 -5.62 17.72
N PHE A 51 10.27 -4.96 17.23
CA PHE A 51 9.58 -3.87 17.94
C PHE A 51 8.95 -4.37 19.23
N ALA A 52 8.25 -5.51 19.19
CA ALA A 52 7.66 -6.13 20.38
C ALA A 52 8.70 -6.42 21.44
N GLU A 53 9.83 -7.00 21.05
CA GLU A 53 10.93 -7.32 21.97
C GLU A 53 11.53 -6.05 22.59
N SER A 54 11.82 -5.04 21.77
CA SER A 54 12.44 -3.80 22.23
C SER A 54 11.55 -3.01 23.19
N GLU A 55 10.23 -3.08 23.03
CA GLU A 55 9.26 -2.35 23.84
C GLU A 55 8.58 -3.20 24.92
N SER A 56 9.02 -4.44 25.09
CA SER A 56 8.43 -5.40 26.05
C SER A 56 6.92 -5.57 25.87
N LEU A 57 6.49 -5.68 24.60
CA LEU A 57 5.09 -5.86 24.22
C LEU A 57 4.83 -7.30 23.77
N THR A 58 3.58 -7.74 23.83
CA THR A 58 3.15 -8.94 23.14
C THR A 58 3.13 -8.68 21.64
N VAL A 59 3.27 -9.73 20.81
CA VAL A 59 3.21 -9.58 19.36
C VAL A 59 1.88 -8.98 18.89
N PRO A 60 0.70 -9.41 19.39
CA PRO A 60 -0.57 -8.77 19.03
C PRO A 60 -0.61 -7.27 19.32
N ASP A 61 -0.18 -6.84 20.51
CA ASP A 61 -0.16 -5.43 20.86
C ASP A 61 0.83 -4.64 20.01
N ALA A 62 2.02 -5.20 19.79
CA ALA A 62 3.03 -4.59 18.93
C ALA A 62 2.54 -4.45 17.49
N THR A 63 1.81 -5.44 16.98
CA THR A 63 1.24 -5.41 15.64
C THR A 63 0.26 -4.25 15.48
N GLU A 64 -0.64 -4.10 16.42
CA GLU A 64 -1.62 -3.00 16.40
C GLU A 64 -0.93 -1.64 16.44
N ILE A 65 -0.01 -1.44 17.35
CA ILE A 65 0.72 -0.17 17.47
C ILE A 65 1.56 0.11 16.23
N PHE A 66 2.25 -0.90 15.72
CA PHE A 66 3.12 -0.75 14.54
C PHE A 66 2.32 -0.29 13.32
N PHE A 67 1.18 -0.94 13.03
CA PHE A 67 0.38 -0.59 11.86
C PHE A 67 -0.38 0.72 12.05
N ASP A 68 -0.80 1.05 13.26
CA ASP A 68 -1.41 2.36 13.55
C ASP A 68 -0.42 3.49 13.29
N ARG A 69 0.84 3.34 13.71
CA ARG A 69 1.88 4.33 13.44
C ARG A 69 2.19 4.46 11.96
N LEU A 70 2.22 3.34 11.23
CA LEU A 70 2.40 3.37 9.77
C LEU A 70 1.26 4.12 9.09
N ALA A 71 0.02 3.84 9.50
CA ALA A 71 -1.15 4.50 8.94
C ALA A 71 -1.08 6.02 9.17
N GLU A 72 -0.75 6.44 10.37
CA GLU A 72 -0.58 7.87 10.70
C GLU A 72 0.52 8.50 9.86
N MET A 73 1.63 7.80 9.66
CA MET A 73 2.74 8.28 8.84
C MET A 73 2.30 8.48 7.38
N TYR A 74 1.60 7.50 6.81
CA TYR A 74 1.14 7.59 5.42
C TYR A 74 0.10 8.70 5.24
N VAL A 75 -0.83 8.85 6.17
CA VAL A 75 -1.79 9.95 6.16
C VAL A 75 -1.07 11.29 6.19
N SER A 76 -0.07 11.43 7.06
CA SER A 76 0.73 12.65 7.17
C SER A 76 1.48 12.95 5.87
N MET A 77 2.07 11.94 5.24
CA MET A 77 2.80 12.10 3.96
C MET A 77 1.89 12.53 2.82
N ILE A 78 0.67 12.01 2.77
CA ILE A 78 -0.29 12.31 1.71
C ILE A 78 -1.02 13.64 1.97
N GLY A 79 -1.24 13.99 3.24
CA GLY A 79 -1.70 15.32 3.62
C GLY A 79 -3.19 15.49 3.91
N SER A 80 -4.00 14.42 3.90
CA SER A 80 -5.43 14.52 4.24
C SER A 80 -5.94 13.23 4.86
N SER A 81 -6.48 13.33 6.08
CA SER A 81 -7.03 12.17 6.79
C SER A 81 -8.43 11.77 6.29
N THR A 82 -9.17 12.68 5.65
CA THR A 82 -10.55 12.40 5.21
C THR A 82 -10.60 11.70 3.86
N ALA A 83 -9.57 11.87 3.02
CA ALA A 83 -9.51 11.31 1.67
C ALA A 83 -8.69 10.03 1.59
N ILE A 84 -8.18 9.52 2.73
CA ILE A 84 -7.25 8.41 2.77
C ILE A 84 -7.77 7.31 3.67
N SER A 85 -7.76 6.08 3.16
CA SER A 85 -7.96 4.87 3.96
C SER A 85 -6.69 4.05 3.91
N VAL A 86 -6.30 3.45 5.03
CA VAL A 86 -5.14 2.58 5.10
C VAL A 86 -5.61 1.21 5.54
N VAL A 87 -5.31 0.19 4.74
CA VAL A 87 -5.66 -1.20 5.03
C VAL A 87 -4.42 -2.08 4.89
N THR A 88 -4.43 -3.23 5.56
CA THR A 88 -3.34 -4.21 5.47
C THR A 88 -3.80 -5.43 4.70
N GLU A 89 -2.90 -5.99 3.88
CA GLU A 89 -3.16 -7.21 3.14
C GLU A 89 -1.91 -8.10 3.12
N ASN A 90 -2.11 -9.40 2.98
CA ASN A 90 -1.01 -10.36 2.91
C ASN A 90 -0.24 -10.15 1.59
N ALA A 91 1.10 -10.12 1.69
CA ALA A 91 1.98 -9.91 0.54
C ALA A 91 2.20 -11.16 -0.32
N SER A 92 1.73 -12.34 0.10
CA SER A 92 2.07 -13.60 -0.56
C SER A 92 1.46 -13.73 -1.96
N SER A 93 0.34 -13.05 -2.24
CA SER A 93 -0.26 -13.03 -3.59
C SER A 93 -1.06 -11.76 -3.81
N GLY A 94 -1.33 -11.45 -5.08
CA GLY A 94 -2.14 -10.29 -5.45
C GLY A 94 -3.63 -10.46 -5.23
N ARG A 95 -4.07 -11.66 -4.91
CA ARG A 95 -5.50 -11.99 -4.86
C ARG A 95 -6.31 -11.08 -3.95
N SER A 96 -5.88 -10.88 -2.72
CA SER A 96 -6.61 -10.07 -1.75
C SER A 96 -6.70 -8.60 -2.15
N VAL A 97 -5.63 -8.05 -2.75
CA VAL A 97 -5.61 -6.67 -3.23
C VAL A 97 -6.58 -6.49 -4.39
N PHE A 98 -6.61 -7.41 -5.34
CA PHE A 98 -7.52 -7.32 -6.50
C PHE A 98 -8.96 -7.62 -6.13
N GLU A 99 -9.22 -8.45 -5.11
CA GLU A 99 -10.55 -8.62 -4.53
C GLU A 99 -11.03 -7.32 -3.87
N LEU A 100 -10.16 -6.65 -3.12
CA LEU A 100 -10.46 -5.34 -2.55
C LEU A 100 -10.78 -4.33 -3.66
N ALA A 101 -9.97 -4.29 -4.71
CA ALA A 101 -10.19 -3.39 -5.85
C ALA A 101 -11.53 -3.64 -6.53
N SER A 102 -11.96 -4.91 -6.67
CA SER A 102 -13.25 -5.20 -7.27
C SER A 102 -14.43 -4.71 -6.41
N ARG A 103 -14.26 -4.61 -5.10
CA ARG A 103 -15.28 -4.07 -4.19
C ARG A 103 -15.36 -2.55 -4.23
N ILE A 104 -14.22 -1.86 -4.19
CA ILE A 104 -14.19 -0.40 -4.11
C ILE A 104 -14.19 0.28 -5.48
N ARG A 105 -13.92 -0.46 -6.56
CA ARG A 105 -13.92 0.02 -7.95
C ARG A 105 -13.09 1.29 -8.14
N PRO A 106 -11.78 1.24 -7.87
CA PRO A 106 -10.93 2.42 -8.04
C PRO A 106 -10.74 2.76 -9.53
N THR A 107 -10.27 3.96 -9.80
CA THR A 107 -9.94 4.36 -11.17
C THR A 107 -8.62 3.75 -11.63
N SER A 108 -7.72 3.45 -10.70
CA SER A 108 -6.46 2.74 -11.01
C SER A 108 -5.87 2.13 -9.75
N ILE A 109 -4.95 1.18 -9.98
CA ILE A 109 -4.13 0.57 -8.93
C ILE A 109 -2.69 0.95 -9.22
N VAL A 110 -1.97 1.46 -8.23
CA VAL A 110 -0.56 1.82 -8.37
C VAL A 110 0.26 0.89 -7.50
N MET A 111 1.26 0.24 -8.07
CA MET A 111 2.10 -0.68 -7.33
C MET A 111 3.56 -0.66 -7.77
N PRO A 112 4.50 -0.99 -6.86
CA PRO A 112 5.90 -1.08 -7.23
C PRO A 112 6.16 -2.21 -8.21
N GLN A 113 7.10 -1.99 -9.13
CA GLN A 113 7.50 -2.99 -10.13
C GLN A 113 7.91 -4.32 -9.50
N ARG A 114 8.63 -4.27 -8.37
CA ARG A 114 9.07 -5.46 -7.67
C ARG A 114 7.89 -6.34 -7.23
N VAL A 115 6.81 -5.72 -6.77
CA VAL A 115 5.59 -6.43 -6.37
C VAL A 115 4.89 -7.00 -7.60
N ALA A 116 4.68 -6.17 -8.62
CA ALA A 116 4.00 -6.59 -9.85
C ALA A 116 4.71 -7.73 -10.57
N ASN A 117 6.04 -7.80 -10.46
CA ASN A 117 6.87 -8.83 -11.11
C ASN A 117 6.92 -10.14 -10.33
N GLN A 118 6.42 -10.19 -9.10
CA GLN A 118 6.37 -11.45 -8.34
C GLN A 118 5.44 -12.44 -9.03
N ARG A 119 5.87 -13.69 -9.07
CA ARG A 119 5.14 -14.77 -9.75
C ARG A 119 3.70 -14.89 -9.25
N SER A 120 3.49 -14.76 -7.95
CA SER A 120 2.17 -14.84 -7.33
C SER A 120 1.27 -13.63 -7.59
N TRP A 121 1.80 -12.58 -8.21
CA TRP A 121 1.06 -11.35 -8.55
C TRP A 121 0.77 -11.20 -10.04
N ARG A 122 1.60 -11.81 -10.90
CA ARG A 122 1.52 -11.60 -12.37
C ARG A 122 0.16 -11.88 -12.97
N SER A 123 -0.47 -12.99 -12.58
CA SER A 123 -1.76 -13.35 -13.18
C SER A 123 -2.87 -12.40 -12.74
N SER A 124 -2.84 -11.94 -11.49
CA SER A 124 -3.80 -10.95 -10.99
C SER A 124 -3.64 -9.61 -11.70
N VAL A 125 -2.40 -9.17 -11.91
CA VAL A 125 -2.10 -7.94 -12.67
C VAL A 125 -2.62 -8.08 -14.10
N ALA A 126 -2.34 -9.19 -14.76
CA ALA A 126 -2.75 -9.42 -16.15
C ALA A 126 -4.27 -9.49 -16.34
N ARG A 127 -5.00 -9.94 -15.31
CA ARG A 127 -6.45 -10.08 -15.36
C ARG A 127 -7.22 -8.87 -14.83
N SER A 128 -6.51 -7.84 -14.39
CA SER A 128 -7.15 -6.69 -13.75
C SER A 128 -8.08 -5.96 -14.71
N ALA A 129 -9.33 -5.74 -14.29
CA ALA A 129 -10.28 -4.91 -15.02
C ALA A 129 -9.99 -3.41 -14.82
N VAL A 130 -9.16 -3.07 -13.84
CA VAL A 130 -8.76 -1.71 -13.52
C VAL A 130 -7.35 -1.49 -14.03
N PRO A 131 -7.03 -0.32 -14.61
CA PRO A 131 -5.65 -0.02 -15.00
C PRO A 131 -4.67 -0.15 -13.85
N VAL A 132 -3.55 -0.82 -14.09
CA VAL A 132 -2.49 -0.99 -13.12
C VAL A 132 -1.30 -0.15 -13.55
N LEU A 133 -0.93 0.83 -12.73
CA LEU A 133 0.24 1.67 -12.95
C LEU A 133 1.40 1.07 -12.15
N ILE A 134 2.45 0.71 -12.84
CA ILE A 134 3.63 0.10 -12.22
C ILE A 134 4.70 1.18 -12.07
N THR A 135 5.10 1.43 -10.83
CA THR A 135 6.14 2.42 -10.55
C THR A 135 7.51 1.77 -10.62
N PRO A 136 8.49 2.41 -11.27
CA PRO A 136 9.84 1.86 -11.34
C PRO A 136 10.52 1.89 -9.96
N PRO A 137 11.55 1.04 -9.75
CA PRO A 137 12.32 1.14 -8.53
C PRO A 137 13.00 2.50 -8.43
N ILE A 138 13.15 3.02 -7.20
CA ILE A 138 13.86 4.26 -6.98
C ILE A 138 15.32 4.03 -7.35
N ALA A 139 15.83 4.87 -8.26
CA ALA A 139 17.24 4.82 -8.59
C ALA A 139 18.04 5.22 -7.35
N THR A 140 18.72 4.25 -6.73
CA THR A 140 19.72 4.58 -5.73
C THR A 140 20.83 5.33 -6.44
N ALA A 141 21.06 6.58 -6.05
CA ALA A 141 22.22 7.32 -6.52
C ALA A 141 23.46 6.52 -6.17
N ALA A 142 24.14 6.05 -7.17
CA ALA A 142 25.41 5.36 -7.00
C ALA A 142 26.45 6.33 -6.48
#